data_b230d8f71f0b1663ba935339415e835b
#
_entry.id   b230d8f71f0b1663ba935339415e835b
#
_cell.length_a   1.000
_cell.length_b   1.000
_cell.length_c   1.000
_cell.angle_alpha   90.00
_cell.angle_beta   90.00
_cell.angle_gamma   90.00
#
_symmetry.space_group_name_H-M   'P 1'
#
loop_
_entity.id
_entity.type
_entity.pdbx_description
1 polymer ?
#
loop_
_entity_poly.entity_id
_entity_poly.type
_entity_poly.pdbx_seq_one_letter_code
_entity_poly.pdbx_strand_id
1 'polypeptide(L)'
;MQPIKQLEQKRKIDVLLAKYAESYQNPRFETLQQICVPLLVFSLLGLAWAIPFPHLDILGRYNGFVNWASFLIAISVFYCYKLSPIMSYMMLFLTFILTFFIVTLEKWQLNGGLAIWQVCLPIFLLSLAGLLIGRKTEGIKPSFLDNVNFLLIGPIWIFHIICRKVGLRY
;
A
#
# COMPACT_ATOMS: atom_id res chain seq x y z
N MET A 1 21.36 -6.74 24.49
CA MET A 1 20.00 -6.26 24.84
C MET A 1 19.07 -6.04 23.61
N GLN A 2 19.39 -6.58 22.44
CA GLN A 2 18.56 -6.45 21.21
C GLN A 2 17.58 -7.61 20.92
N PRO A 3 17.73 -8.86 21.44
CA PRO A 3 16.86 -9.96 21.01
C PRO A 3 15.42 -9.88 21.51
N ILE A 4 15.16 -9.23 22.66
CA ILE A 4 13.82 -9.18 23.27
C ILE A 4 12.88 -8.25 22.47
N LYS A 5 13.37 -7.11 21.99
CA LYS A 5 12.58 -6.18 21.15
C LYS A 5 12.20 -6.79 19.80
N GLN A 6 13.08 -7.58 19.21
CA GLN A 6 12.79 -8.27 17.94
C GLN A 6 11.76 -9.40 18.12
N LEU A 7 11.78 -10.10 19.27
CA LEU A 7 10.80 -11.13 19.60
C LEU A 7 9.41 -10.55 19.87
N GLU A 8 9.32 -9.39 20.53
CA GLU A 8 8.04 -8.69 20.75
C GLU A 8 7.47 -8.11 19.44
N GLN A 9 8.31 -7.55 18.55
CA GLN A 9 7.88 -7.09 17.24
C GLN A 9 7.41 -8.26 16.37
N LYS A 10 8.11 -9.39 16.39
CA LYS A 10 7.73 -10.60 15.69
C LYS A 10 6.37 -11.13 16.17
N ARG A 11 6.11 -11.09 17.48
CA ARG A 11 4.80 -11.43 18.04
C ARG A 11 3.68 -10.49 17.62
N LYS A 12 3.91 -9.19 17.49
CA LYS A 12 2.90 -8.23 17.02
C LYS A 12 2.54 -8.46 15.54
N ILE A 13 3.52 -8.73 14.71
CA ILE A 13 3.28 -9.08 13.29
C ILE A 13 2.52 -10.39 13.20
N ASP A 14 2.94 -11.43 13.90
CA ASP A 14 2.30 -12.74 13.83
C ASP A 14 0.85 -12.67 14.31
N VAL A 15 0.57 -11.89 15.36
CA VAL A 15 -0.80 -11.65 15.86
C VAL A 15 -1.65 -10.86 14.84
N LEU A 16 -1.07 -9.82 14.23
CA LEU A 16 -1.77 -9.06 13.19
C LEU A 16 -2.05 -9.90 11.96
N LEU A 17 -1.07 -10.68 11.51
CA LEU A 17 -1.22 -11.58 10.36
C LEU A 17 -2.18 -12.74 10.66
N ALA A 18 -2.17 -13.29 11.88
CA ALA A 18 -3.13 -14.31 12.29
C ALA A 18 -4.57 -13.77 12.33
N LYS A 19 -4.77 -12.58 12.91
CA LYS A 19 -6.07 -11.91 12.91
C LYS A 19 -6.53 -11.58 11.48
N TYR A 20 -5.59 -11.25 10.61
CA TYR A 20 -5.85 -11.00 9.20
C TYR A 20 -6.21 -12.30 8.48
N ALA A 21 -5.48 -13.41 8.74
CA ALA A 21 -5.76 -14.73 8.18
C ALA A 21 -7.11 -15.30 8.63
N GLU A 22 -7.50 -15.09 9.89
CA GLU A 22 -8.81 -15.51 10.41
C GLU A 22 -9.99 -14.84 9.68
N SER A 23 -9.75 -13.64 9.14
CA SER A 23 -10.73 -12.90 8.34
C SER A 23 -10.91 -13.47 6.92
N TYR A 24 -10.10 -14.46 6.52
CA TYR A 24 -10.08 -15.01 5.15
C TYR A 24 -10.46 -16.48 5.14
N GLN A 25 -11.75 -16.78 5.05
CA GLN A 25 -12.24 -18.14 4.91
C GLN A 25 -12.49 -18.54 3.44
N ASN A 26 -12.50 -17.56 2.52
CA ASN A 26 -12.87 -17.79 1.11
C ASN A 26 -11.69 -17.56 0.16
N PRO A 27 -11.22 -18.59 -0.59
CA PRO A 27 -10.08 -18.42 -1.51
C PRO A 27 -10.35 -17.44 -2.67
N ARG A 28 -11.61 -17.22 -3.03
CA ARG A 28 -11.99 -16.23 -4.06
C ARG A 28 -11.74 -14.80 -3.59
N PHE A 29 -11.96 -14.53 -2.32
CA PHE A 29 -11.72 -13.21 -1.74
C PHE A 29 -10.23 -12.91 -1.60
N GLU A 30 -9.42 -13.93 -1.26
CA GLU A 30 -7.96 -13.80 -1.23
C GLU A 30 -7.41 -13.36 -2.59
N THR A 31 -7.86 -13.98 -3.68
CA THR A 31 -7.43 -13.60 -5.04
C THR A 31 -7.89 -12.18 -5.41
N LEU A 32 -9.14 -11.82 -5.09
CA LEU A 32 -9.65 -10.47 -5.33
C LEU A 32 -8.83 -9.42 -4.61
N GLN A 33 -8.44 -9.69 -3.37
CA GLN A 33 -7.64 -8.80 -2.58
C GLN A 33 -6.21 -8.66 -3.11
N GLN A 34 -5.58 -9.75 -3.55
CA GLN A 34 -4.23 -9.72 -4.14
C GLN A 34 -4.18 -8.78 -5.36
N ILE A 35 -5.29 -8.57 -6.06
CA ILE A 35 -5.39 -7.66 -7.21
C ILE A 35 -5.82 -6.26 -6.75
N CYS A 36 -6.87 -6.16 -5.94
CA CYS A 36 -7.44 -4.85 -5.56
C CYS A 36 -6.52 -4.03 -4.65
N VAL A 37 -5.75 -4.67 -3.75
CA VAL A 37 -4.88 -3.93 -2.82
C VAL A 37 -3.75 -3.20 -3.53
N PRO A 38 -2.95 -3.80 -4.43
CA PRO A 38 -1.93 -3.06 -5.19
C PRO A 38 -2.52 -1.94 -6.05
N LEU A 39 -3.68 -2.19 -6.70
CA LEU A 39 -4.37 -1.17 -7.50
C LEU A 39 -4.87 0.00 -6.64
N LEU A 40 -5.36 -0.29 -5.44
CA LEU A 40 -5.80 0.73 -4.51
C LEU A 40 -4.63 1.57 -3.99
N VAL A 41 -3.49 0.94 -3.65
CA VAL A 41 -2.27 1.67 -3.26
C VAL A 41 -1.75 2.50 -4.42
N PHE A 42 -1.71 1.96 -5.64
CA PHE A 42 -1.30 2.68 -6.84
C PHE A 42 -2.17 3.91 -7.09
N SER A 43 -3.49 3.74 -7.07
CA SER A 43 -4.43 4.84 -7.31
C SER A 43 -4.39 5.90 -6.21
N LEU A 44 -4.23 5.49 -4.95
CA LEU A 44 -4.06 6.41 -3.83
C LEU A 44 -2.77 7.25 -3.97
N LEU A 45 -1.65 6.63 -4.32
CA LEU A 45 -0.40 7.32 -4.59
C LEU A 45 -0.53 8.25 -5.80
N GLY A 46 -1.19 7.82 -6.88
CA GLY A 46 -1.43 8.63 -8.07
C GLY A 46 -2.33 9.83 -7.80
N LEU A 47 -3.38 9.66 -6.99
CA LEU A 47 -4.23 10.77 -6.56
C LEU A 47 -3.45 11.76 -5.69
N ALA A 48 -2.63 11.28 -4.75
CA ALA A 48 -1.77 12.14 -3.94
C ALA A 48 -0.72 12.86 -4.80
N TRP A 49 -0.20 12.22 -5.85
CA TRP A 49 0.71 12.84 -6.82
C TRP A 49 0.03 13.95 -7.61
N ALA A 50 -1.24 13.78 -7.96
CA ALA A 50 -2.02 14.76 -8.72
C ALA A 50 -2.39 16.03 -7.93
N ILE A 51 -2.30 15.98 -6.58
CA ILE A 51 -2.53 17.16 -5.74
C ILE A 51 -1.34 18.11 -5.87
N PRO A 52 -1.56 19.38 -6.27
CA PRO A 52 -0.48 20.35 -6.38
C PRO A 52 0.23 20.53 -5.04
N PHE A 53 1.54 20.39 -5.06
CA PHE A 53 2.39 20.64 -3.90
C PHE A 53 2.94 22.07 -3.97
N PRO A 54 2.91 22.83 -2.86
CA PRO A 54 3.44 24.19 -2.85
C PRO A 54 4.94 24.19 -3.18
N HIS A 55 5.36 25.08 -4.07
CA HIS A 55 6.77 25.28 -4.37
C HIS A 55 7.47 25.82 -3.12
N LEU A 56 8.46 25.07 -2.66
CA LEU A 56 9.32 25.48 -1.55
C LEU A 56 10.64 25.94 -2.13
N ASP A 57 10.97 27.24 -1.96
CA ASP A 57 12.21 27.84 -2.48
C ASP A 57 13.47 27.14 -1.97
N ILE A 58 13.39 26.56 -0.75
CA ILE A 58 14.47 25.80 -0.11
C ILE A 58 14.85 24.54 -0.92
N LEU A 59 13.90 23.93 -1.63
CA LEU A 59 14.10 22.68 -2.39
C LEU A 59 14.63 22.93 -3.81
N GLY A 60 14.54 24.14 -4.34
CA GLY A 60 15.08 24.54 -5.64
C GLY A 60 14.78 23.50 -6.74
N ARG A 61 15.84 22.88 -7.27
CA ARG A 61 15.75 21.86 -8.34
C ARG A 61 15.05 20.56 -7.92
N TYR A 62 14.92 20.29 -6.62
CA TYR A 62 14.34 19.06 -6.07
C TYR A 62 12.84 19.15 -5.77
N ASN A 63 12.20 20.28 -6.05
CA ASN A 63 10.76 20.48 -5.83
C ASN A 63 9.88 19.41 -6.52
N GLY A 64 10.31 18.87 -7.68
CA GLY A 64 9.57 17.83 -8.39
C GLY A 64 9.56 16.45 -7.71
N PHE A 65 10.47 16.20 -6.76
CA PHE A 65 10.54 14.93 -6.03
C PHE A 65 9.78 14.95 -4.72
N VAL A 66 9.44 16.13 -4.20
CA VAL A 66 8.70 16.29 -2.94
C VAL A 66 7.26 16.64 -3.26
N ASN A 67 6.38 15.68 -3.01
CA ASN A 67 4.95 15.80 -3.21
C ASN A 67 4.19 15.01 -2.13
N TRP A 68 2.87 15.11 -2.12
CA TRP A 68 2.05 14.42 -1.12
C TRP A 68 2.22 12.89 -1.16
N ALA A 69 2.48 12.31 -2.33
CA ALA A 69 2.76 10.89 -2.45
C ALA A 69 4.07 10.50 -1.76
N SER A 70 5.12 11.34 -1.80
CA SER A 70 6.38 11.09 -1.11
C SER A 70 6.19 10.97 0.41
N PHE A 71 5.32 11.79 1.00
CA PHE A 71 4.98 11.69 2.42
C PHE A 71 4.22 10.40 2.73
N LEU A 72 3.26 10.00 1.88
CA LEU A 72 2.56 8.73 2.05
C LEU A 72 3.51 7.53 1.96
N ILE A 73 4.45 7.55 1.02
CA ILE A 73 5.50 6.53 0.89
C ILE A 73 6.35 6.48 2.15
N ALA A 74 6.83 7.62 2.63
CA ALA A 74 7.67 7.70 3.83
C ALA A 74 6.95 7.15 5.07
N ILE A 75 5.69 7.53 5.28
CA ILE A 75 4.87 7.03 6.39
C ILE A 75 4.64 5.52 6.27
N SER A 76 4.32 5.02 5.08
CA SER A 76 4.07 3.59 4.84
C SER A 76 5.32 2.75 5.08
N VAL A 77 6.47 3.19 4.57
CA VAL A 77 7.76 2.52 4.76
C VAL A 77 8.17 2.55 6.24
N PHE A 78 8.00 3.68 6.92
CA PHE A 78 8.30 3.81 8.34
C PHE A 78 7.41 2.91 9.21
N TYR A 79 6.11 2.80 8.87
CA TYR A 79 5.20 1.89 9.54
C TYR A 79 5.64 0.43 9.37
N CYS A 80 5.98 0.03 8.13
CA CYS A 80 6.49 -1.30 7.84
C CYS A 80 7.82 -1.58 8.56
N TYR A 81 8.70 -0.57 8.67
CA TYR A 81 9.98 -0.68 9.39
C TYR A 81 9.78 -0.96 10.90
N LYS A 82 8.77 -0.35 11.50
CA LYS A 82 8.40 -0.63 12.90
C LYS A 82 7.86 -2.06 13.10
N LEU A 83 7.28 -2.66 12.05
CA LEU A 83 6.78 -4.03 12.12
C LEU A 83 7.90 -5.05 11.83
N SER A 84 8.61 -4.88 10.73
CA SER A 84 9.76 -5.71 10.35
C SER A 84 10.62 -4.99 9.32
N PRO A 85 11.98 -4.99 9.48
CA PRO A 85 12.88 -4.40 8.49
C PRO A 85 12.71 -5.03 7.09
N ILE A 86 12.50 -6.33 7.00
CA ILE A 86 12.31 -7.04 5.72
C ILE A 86 11.06 -6.54 5.01
N MET A 87 9.95 -6.36 5.74
CA MET A 87 8.71 -5.83 5.17
C MET A 87 8.88 -4.39 4.66
N SER A 88 9.72 -3.60 5.32
CA SER A 88 10.05 -2.24 4.87
C SER A 88 10.77 -2.24 3.53
N TYR A 89 11.75 -3.12 3.31
CA TYR A 89 12.41 -3.24 2.00
C TYR A 89 11.45 -3.68 0.90
N MET A 90 10.58 -4.63 1.18
CA MET A 90 9.57 -5.07 0.22
C MET A 90 8.58 -3.96 -0.11
N MET A 91 8.15 -3.18 0.90
CA MET A 91 7.27 -2.02 0.69
C MET A 91 7.97 -0.92 -0.12
N LEU A 92 9.24 -0.66 0.15
CA LEU A 92 10.05 0.28 -0.63
C LEU A 92 10.15 -0.16 -2.10
N PHE A 93 10.39 -1.44 -2.35
CA PHE A 93 10.47 -1.98 -3.71
C PHE A 93 9.13 -1.87 -4.44
N LEU A 94 8.02 -2.20 -3.77
CA LEU A 94 6.68 -2.03 -4.33
C LEU A 94 6.39 -0.56 -4.67
N THR A 95 6.62 0.35 -3.73
CA THR A 95 6.36 1.78 -3.96
C THR A 95 7.25 2.35 -5.06
N PHE A 96 8.48 1.86 -5.21
CA PHE A 96 9.36 2.22 -6.32
C PHE A 96 8.75 1.82 -7.67
N ILE A 97 8.26 0.59 -7.80
CA ILE A 97 7.60 0.12 -9.03
C ILE A 97 6.35 0.96 -9.31
N LEU A 98 5.50 1.20 -8.30
CA LEU A 98 4.28 1.98 -8.46
C LEU A 98 4.58 3.43 -8.88
N THR A 99 5.59 4.04 -8.27
CA THR A 99 6.04 5.40 -8.63
C THR A 99 6.55 5.46 -10.08
N PHE A 100 7.26 4.43 -10.55
CA PHE A 100 7.68 4.35 -11.95
C PHE A 100 6.47 4.43 -12.91
N PHE A 101 5.39 3.71 -12.61
CA PHE A 101 4.16 3.78 -13.42
C PHE A 101 3.48 5.15 -13.31
N ILE A 102 3.47 5.79 -12.15
CA ILE A 102 2.89 7.13 -11.96
C ILE A 102 3.66 8.17 -12.77
N VAL A 103 5.00 8.13 -12.72
CA VAL A 103 5.86 9.03 -13.52
C VAL A 103 5.65 8.81 -15.03
N THR A 104 5.40 7.58 -15.44
CA THR A 104 5.07 7.26 -16.84
C THR A 104 3.72 7.87 -17.25
N LEU A 105 2.72 7.80 -16.38
CA LEU A 105 1.43 8.46 -16.57
C LEU A 105 1.58 9.99 -16.61
N GLU A 106 2.42 10.56 -15.77
CA GLU A 106 2.71 12.00 -15.78
C GLU A 106 3.30 12.46 -17.12
N LYS A 107 4.28 11.72 -17.63
CA LYS A 107 4.84 11.97 -18.96
C LYS A 107 3.78 11.88 -20.08
N TRP A 108 2.89 10.90 -19.96
CA TRP A 108 1.79 10.75 -20.92
C TRP A 108 0.81 11.93 -20.84
N GLN A 109 0.46 12.39 -19.63
CA GLN A 109 -0.34 13.60 -19.43
C GLN A 109 0.31 14.85 -20.07
N LEU A 110 1.62 15.02 -19.90
CA LEU A 110 2.38 16.14 -20.48
C LEU A 110 2.37 16.12 -22.02
N ASN A 111 2.22 14.94 -22.64
CA ASN A 111 2.11 14.75 -24.09
C ASN A 111 0.65 14.83 -24.60
N GLY A 112 -0.28 15.39 -23.82
CA GLY A 112 -1.68 15.55 -24.20
C GLY A 112 -2.60 14.39 -23.87
N GLY A 113 -2.15 13.43 -23.05
CA GLY A 113 -2.96 12.33 -22.54
C GLY A 113 -3.89 12.76 -21.40
N LEU A 114 -4.61 11.76 -20.84
CA LEU A 114 -5.52 11.98 -19.71
C LEU A 114 -4.75 12.42 -18.45
N ALA A 115 -5.38 13.27 -17.65
CA ALA A 115 -4.80 13.69 -16.37
C ALA A 115 -4.68 12.49 -15.41
N ILE A 116 -3.64 12.47 -14.57
CA ILE A 116 -3.38 11.37 -13.61
C ILE A 116 -4.61 11.08 -12.75
N TRP A 117 -5.29 12.12 -12.25
CA TRP A 117 -6.48 11.94 -11.43
C TRP A 117 -7.65 11.29 -12.17
N GLN A 118 -7.79 11.53 -13.47
CA GLN A 118 -8.85 10.93 -14.31
C GLN A 118 -8.63 9.42 -14.49
N VAL A 119 -7.39 8.97 -14.46
CA VAL A 119 -7.04 7.54 -14.53
C VAL A 119 -7.12 6.91 -13.15
N CYS A 120 -6.56 7.57 -12.13
CA CYS A 120 -6.44 7.00 -10.79
C CYS A 120 -7.77 6.97 -10.03
N LEU A 121 -8.67 7.94 -10.23
CA LEU A 121 -9.94 8.01 -9.52
C LEU A 121 -10.87 6.82 -9.84
N PRO A 122 -11.11 6.43 -11.09
CA PRO A 122 -11.90 5.23 -11.41
C PRO A 122 -11.27 3.95 -10.85
N ILE A 123 -9.94 3.80 -10.95
CA ILE A 123 -9.23 2.65 -10.41
C ILE A 123 -9.40 2.58 -8.89
N PHE A 124 -9.31 3.71 -8.20
CA PHE A 124 -9.53 3.81 -6.77
C PHE A 124 -10.93 3.35 -6.37
N LEU A 125 -11.96 3.90 -7.03
CA LEU A 125 -13.37 3.57 -6.76
C LEU A 125 -13.67 2.09 -7.03
N LEU A 126 -13.20 1.55 -8.15
CA LEU A 126 -13.39 0.15 -8.50
C LEU A 126 -12.69 -0.79 -7.54
N SER A 127 -11.44 -0.49 -7.17
CA SER A 127 -10.67 -1.29 -6.21
C SER A 127 -11.30 -1.25 -4.81
N LEU A 128 -11.75 -0.07 -4.39
CA LEU A 128 -12.44 0.11 -3.11
C LEU A 128 -13.77 -0.65 -3.09
N ALA A 129 -14.57 -0.53 -4.14
CA ALA A 129 -15.83 -1.26 -4.28
C ALA A 129 -15.61 -2.77 -4.26
N GLY A 130 -14.62 -3.27 -4.99
CA GLY A 130 -14.25 -4.69 -4.99
C GLY A 130 -13.90 -5.21 -3.60
N LEU A 131 -13.09 -4.45 -2.83
CA LEU A 131 -12.74 -4.81 -1.46
C LEU A 131 -13.94 -4.77 -0.52
N LEU A 132 -14.82 -3.77 -0.64
CA LEU A 132 -16.01 -3.65 0.20
C LEU A 132 -17.03 -4.77 -0.07
N ILE A 133 -17.26 -5.10 -1.35
CA ILE A 133 -18.15 -6.19 -1.76
C ILE A 133 -17.59 -7.52 -1.25
N GLY A 134 -16.29 -7.77 -1.45
CA GLY A 134 -15.64 -8.97 -0.97
C GLY A 134 -15.79 -9.18 0.54
N ARG A 135 -15.62 -8.12 1.35
CA ARG A 135 -15.82 -8.17 2.81
C ARG A 135 -17.28 -8.40 3.22
N LYS A 136 -18.21 -7.79 2.51
CA LYS A 136 -19.64 -7.97 2.79
C LYS A 136 -20.08 -9.42 2.60
N THR A 137 -19.51 -10.12 1.62
CA THR A 137 -19.80 -11.53 1.39
C THR A 137 -19.26 -12.45 2.48
N GLU A 138 -18.25 -12.03 3.24
CA GLU A 138 -17.68 -12.77 4.36
C GLU A 138 -18.33 -12.44 5.73
N GLY A 139 -19.34 -11.56 5.75
CA GLY A 139 -20.05 -11.19 6.98
C GLY A 139 -19.23 -10.31 7.95
N ILE A 140 -18.09 -9.80 7.52
CA ILE A 140 -17.23 -8.94 8.33
C ILE A 140 -17.81 -7.53 8.34
N LYS A 141 -18.19 -7.05 9.52
CA LYS A 141 -18.67 -5.67 9.68
C LYS A 141 -17.50 -4.69 9.44
N PRO A 142 -17.57 -3.80 8.44
CA PRO A 142 -16.52 -2.84 8.16
C PRO A 142 -16.48 -1.77 9.28
N SER A 143 -15.47 -1.84 10.15
CA SER A 143 -15.11 -0.72 11.02
C SER A 143 -14.18 0.22 10.26
N PHE A 144 -14.37 1.53 10.37
CA PHE A 144 -13.57 2.52 9.65
C PHE A 144 -12.07 2.44 10.01
N LEU A 145 -11.77 2.23 11.29
CA LEU A 145 -10.39 2.07 11.80
C LEU A 145 -9.75 0.76 11.30
N ASP A 146 -10.55 -0.30 11.19
CA ASP A 146 -10.08 -1.56 10.60
C ASP A 146 -9.77 -1.39 9.10
N ASN A 147 -10.48 -0.50 8.39
CA ASN A 147 -10.22 -0.22 6.97
C ASN A 147 -8.86 0.44 6.73
N VAL A 148 -8.44 1.37 7.57
CA VAL A 148 -7.11 2.02 7.46
C VAL A 148 -6.00 1.03 7.80
N ASN A 149 -6.17 0.25 8.87
CA ASN A 149 -5.24 -0.82 9.21
C ASN A 149 -5.17 -1.88 8.09
N PHE A 150 -6.30 -2.23 7.49
CA PHE A 150 -6.36 -3.15 6.36
C PHE A 150 -5.64 -2.61 5.11
N LEU A 151 -5.72 -1.32 4.84
CA LEU A 151 -5.01 -0.70 3.73
C LEU A 151 -3.49 -0.78 3.91
N LEU A 152 -3.00 -0.59 5.13
CA LEU A 152 -1.58 -0.69 5.47
C LEU A 152 -1.10 -2.15 5.60
N ILE A 153 -1.94 -3.03 6.13
CA ILE A 153 -1.62 -4.45 6.32
C ILE A 153 -1.78 -5.24 5.01
N GLY A 154 -2.66 -4.80 4.11
CA GLY A 154 -2.91 -5.47 2.83
C GLY A 154 -1.64 -5.76 2.02
N PRO A 155 -0.78 -4.78 1.73
CA PRO A 155 0.50 -5.03 1.08
C PRO A 155 1.41 -5.96 1.88
N ILE A 156 1.42 -5.83 3.21
CA ILE A 156 2.24 -6.67 4.11
C ILE A 156 1.78 -8.13 4.03
N TRP A 157 0.47 -8.37 3.95
CA TRP A 157 -0.09 -9.71 3.77
C TRP A 157 0.33 -10.35 2.45
N ILE A 158 0.29 -9.59 1.36
CA ILE A 158 0.77 -10.06 0.05
C ILE A 158 2.25 -10.44 0.14
N PHE A 159 3.07 -9.60 0.78
CA PHE A 159 4.48 -9.89 1.02
C PHE A 159 4.68 -11.12 1.90
N HIS A 160 3.85 -11.32 2.93
CA HIS A 160 3.86 -12.52 3.75
C HIS A 160 3.65 -13.79 2.91
N ILE A 161 2.64 -13.76 2.02
CA ILE A 161 2.37 -14.89 1.12
C ILE A 161 3.56 -15.16 0.19
N ILE A 162 4.17 -14.10 -0.37
CA ILE A 162 5.33 -14.21 -1.23
C ILE A 162 6.54 -14.78 -0.46
N CYS A 163 6.86 -14.25 0.71
CA CYS A 163 7.96 -14.74 1.55
C CYS A 163 7.76 -16.20 1.93
N ARG A 164 6.53 -16.61 2.26
CA ARG A 164 6.20 -18.00 2.59
C ARG A 164 6.40 -18.93 1.38
N LYS A 165 6.03 -18.50 0.18
CA LYS A 165 6.24 -19.27 -1.07
C LYS A 165 7.73 -19.41 -1.44
N VAL A 166 8.53 -18.37 -1.16
CA VAL A 166 9.98 -18.35 -1.44
C VAL A 166 10.79 -18.96 -0.30
N GLY A 167 10.16 -19.29 0.84
CA GLY A 167 10.86 -19.89 1.99
C GLY A 167 11.70 -18.90 2.81
N LEU A 168 11.48 -17.59 2.63
CA LEU A 168 12.17 -16.56 3.40
C LEU A 168 11.52 -16.42 4.79
N ARG A 169 12.35 -16.57 5.83
CA ARG A 169 11.97 -16.24 7.22
C ARG A 169 12.22 -14.75 7.45
N TYR A 170 11.19 -14.02 7.86
CA TYR A 170 11.22 -12.57 8.16
C TYR A 170 11.05 -12.33 9.65
#